data_f2e4677157e95d9adfc3aaf7411f0c3d
#
_entry.id   f2e4677157e95d9adfc3aaf7411f0c3d
#
_cell.length_a   1.000
_cell.length_b   1.000
_cell.length_c   1.000
_cell.angle_alpha   90.00
_cell.angle_beta   90.00
_cell.angle_gamma   90.00
#
_symmetry.space_group_name_H-M   'P 1'
#
loop_
_entity.id
_entity.type
_entity.pdbx_description
1 polymer ?
#
loop_
_entity_poly.entity_id
_entity_poly.type
_entity_poly.pdbx_seq_one_letter_code
_entity_poly.pdbx_strand_id
1 'polypeptide(L)'
;LGLILILVFSFSGCGKSDDTVEYDQEQLEQYADFIVQNFSMMGEADFQNFSDMSDLELEMTLLQAGVPVTGENFLTMMGAWDAGEQECGEFVGLKDGYTMETTNEGALLTVEGDFAERDGALEFAFDKKGNIESLTIGAHYSTAEILKKAGLNTILGMGTVFVVLIFIS
;
A
#
# COMPACT_ATOMS: atom_id res chain seq x y z
N LEU A 1 30.91 -19.17 -17.36
CA LEU A 1 29.74 -18.34 -17.18
C LEU A 1 28.73 -18.99 -16.27
N GLY A 2 28.37 -20.21 -16.58
CA GLY A 2 27.48 -20.94 -15.72
C GLY A 2 28.06 -21.14 -14.33
N LEU A 3 29.34 -21.29 -14.26
CA LEU A 3 30.03 -21.46 -13.00
C LEU A 3 29.86 -20.24 -12.10
N ILE A 4 29.97 -19.07 -12.69
CA ILE A 4 29.84 -17.83 -11.94
C ILE A 4 28.43 -17.71 -11.40
N LEU A 5 27.48 -18.10 -12.19
CA LEU A 5 26.09 -18.06 -11.79
C LEU A 5 25.84 -18.98 -10.61
N ILE A 6 26.43 -20.14 -10.65
CA ILE A 6 26.30 -21.10 -9.58
C ILE A 6 26.86 -20.54 -8.27
N LEU A 7 27.98 -19.86 -8.38
CA LEU A 7 28.60 -19.28 -7.21
C LEU A 7 27.71 -18.23 -6.57
N VAL A 8 27.14 -17.39 -7.39
CA VAL A 8 26.25 -16.37 -6.88
C VAL A 8 25.05 -17.03 -6.21
N PHE A 9 24.53 -18.03 -6.84
CA PHE A 9 23.39 -18.71 -6.31
C PHE A 9 23.68 -19.40 -4.98
N SER A 10 24.76 -20.12 -4.93
CA SER A 10 25.12 -20.84 -3.70
C SER A 10 25.38 -19.85 -2.58
N PHE A 11 25.97 -18.74 -2.92
CA PHE A 11 26.24 -17.73 -1.92
C PHE A 11 24.94 -17.16 -1.38
N SER A 12 24.04 -16.80 -2.24
CA SER A 12 22.79 -16.21 -1.80
C SER A 12 21.92 -17.21 -1.05
N GLY A 13 22.03 -18.49 -1.41
CA GLY A 13 21.25 -19.50 -0.75
C GLY A 13 21.75 -19.85 0.63
N CYS A 14 22.98 -19.55 0.92
CA CYS A 14 23.60 -20.06 2.11
C CYS A 14 22.99 -19.50 3.39
N GLY A 15 23.40 -18.60 4.02
CA GLY A 15 22.93 -18.21 5.32
C GLY A 15 21.56 -17.57 5.35
N LYS A 16 21.10 -17.10 4.22
CA LYS A 16 19.84 -16.35 4.21
C LYS A 16 18.61 -17.20 4.01
N SER A 17 18.79 -18.39 3.54
CA SER A 17 17.65 -19.27 3.27
C SER A 17 16.85 -19.57 4.53
N ASP A 18 17.50 -19.56 5.69
CA ASP A 18 16.82 -19.83 6.95
C ASP A 18 15.88 -18.73 7.36
N ASP A 19 16.22 -17.49 7.01
CA ASP A 19 15.42 -16.32 7.37
C ASP A 19 14.47 -15.89 6.26
N THR A 20 14.61 -16.46 5.08
CA THR A 20 13.81 -16.09 3.93
C THR A 20 12.49 -16.84 3.95
N VAL A 21 11.41 -16.09 3.87
CA VAL A 21 10.08 -16.66 3.78
C VAL A 21 9.64 -16.59 2.32
N GLU A 22 9.11 -17.70 1.84
CA GLU A 22 8.55 -17.73 0.50
C GLU A 22 7.10 -17.30 0.55
N TYR A 23 6.74 -16.39 -0.33
CA TYR A 23 5.39 -15.88 -0.43
C TYR A 23 4.78 -16.35 -1.74
N ASP A 24 3.55 -16.80 -1.66
CA ASP A 24 2.77 -17.13 -2.84
C ASP A 24 2.14 -15.83 -3.34
N GLN A 25 2.75 -15.21 -4.33
CA GLN A 25 2.29 -13.93 -4.85
C GLN A 25 0.83 -14.01 -5.30
N GLU A 26 0.46 -15.12 -5.94
CA GLU A 26 -0.91 -15.28 -6.40
C GLU A 26 -1.91 -15.25 -5.23
N GLN A 27 -1.56 -15.87 -4.14
CA GLN A 27 -2.40 -15.86 -2.95
C GLN A 27 -2.50 -14.46 -2.35
N LEU A 28 -1.39 -13.76 -2.27
CA LEU A 28 -1.39 -12.39 -1.75
C LEU A 28 -2.22 -11.47 -2.65
N GLU A 29 -2.13 -11.67 -3.95
CA GLU A 29 -2.94 -10.91 -4.90
C GLU A 29 -4.43 -11.18 -4.70
N GLN A 30 -4.79 -12.42 -4.39
CA GLN A 30 -6.18 -12.76 -4.11
C GLN A 30 -6.69 -12.03 -2.86
N TYR A 31 -5.86 -11.96 -1.84
CA TYR A 31 -6.22 -11.20 -0.64
C TYR A 31 -6.41 -9.72 -0.96
N ALA A 32 -5.49 -9.17 -1.73
CA ALA A 32 -5.57 -7.77 -2.11
C ALA A 32 -6.82 -7.50 -2.95
N ASP A 33 -7.11 -8.36 -3.91
CA ASP A 33 -8.30 -8.24 -4.73
C ASP A 33 -9.57 -8.29 -3.89
N PHE A 34 -9.60 -9.18 -2.90
CA PHE A 34 -10.73 -9.28 -2.00
C PHE A 34 -10.95 -7.95 -1.26
N ILE A 35 -9.87 -7.39 -0.72
CA ILE A 35 -9.94 -6.12 -0.01
C ILE A 35 -10.43 -5.01 -0.93
N VAL A 36 -9.84 -4.90 -2.10
CA VAL A 36 -10.21 -3.86 -3.06
C VAL A 36 -11.67 -3.97 -3.48
N GLN A 37 -12.11 -5.18 -3.81
CA GLN A 37 -13.49 -5.39 -4.22
C GLN A 37 -14.48 -5.04 -3.11
N ASN A 38 -14.18 -5.45 -1.90
CA ASN A 38 -15.07 -5.16 -0.79
C ASN A 38 -15.09 -3.70 -0.43
N PHE A 39 -13.91 -3.08 -0.35
CA PHE A 39 -13.85 -1.66 -0.02
C PHE A 39 -14.50 -0.80 -1.08
N SER A 40 -14.35 -1.15 -2.35
CA SER A 40 -14.94 -0.38 -3.44
C SER A 40 -16.46 -0.43 -3.45
N MET A 41 -17.02 -1.52 -2.89
CA MET A 41 -18.48 -1.68 -2.84
C MET A 41 -19.08 -1.20 -1.51
N MET A 42 -18.25 -0.96 -0.51
CA MET A 42 -18.73 -0.54 0.80
C MET A 42 -19.12 0.93 0.80
N GLY A 43 -20.29 1.20 1.35
CA GLY A 43 -20.71 2.56 1.59
C GLY A 43 -20.36 3.00 3.00
N GLU A 44 -20.71 4.23 3.30
CA GLU A 44 -20.44 4.82 4.61
C GLU A 44 -21.07 4.02 5.74
N ALA A 45 -22.29 3.51 5.50
CA ALA A 45 -22.98 2.70 6.51
C ALA A 45 -22.25 1.40 6.78
N ASP A 46 -21.67 0.79 5.76
CA ASP A 46 -20.92 -0.44 5.93
C ASP A 46 -19.66 -0.20 6.74
N PHE A 47 -18.95 0.89 6.46
CA PHE A 47 -17.76 1.25 7.23
C PHE A 47 -18.13 1.47 8.70
N GLN A 48 -19.26 2.11 8.94
CA GLN A 48 -19.73 2.35 10.31
C GLN A 48 -20.04 1.03 11.02
N ASN A 49 -20.70 0.12 10.32
CA ASN A 49 -21.02 -1.19 10.90
C ASN A 49 -19.76 -1.95 11.32
N PHE A 50 -18.72 -1.94 10.46
CA PHE A 50 -17.48 -2.60 10.80
C PHE A 50 -16.77 -1.90 11.96
N SER A 51 -16.84 -0.58 11.99
CA SER A 51 -16.22 0.19 13.08
C SER A 51 -16.89 -0.07 14.42
N ASP A 52 -18.17 -0.41 14.41
CA ASP A 52 -18.93 -0.69 15.62
C ASP A 52 -18.74 -2.13 16.12
N MET A 53 -18.18 -3.00 15.31
CA MET A 53 -17.88 -4.37 15.71
C MET A 53 -16.74 -4.42 16.71
N SER A 54 -16.80 -5.38 17.63
CA SER A 54 -15.64 -5.65 18.48
C SER A 54 -14.52 -6.25 17.64
N ASP A 55 -13.29 -6.13 18.13
CA ASP A 55 -12.13 -6.68 17.42
C ASP A 55 -12.28 -8.17 17.18
N LEU A 56 -12.81 -8.89 18.17
CA LEU A 56 -13.00 -10.33 18.06
C LEU A 56 -14.04 -10.69 17.01
N GLU A 57 -15.17 -10.00 17.01
CA GLU A 57 -16.21 -10.24 16.01
C GLU A 57 -15.71 -9.99 14.61
N LEU A 58 -14.97 -8.89 14.43
CA LEU A 58 -14.42 -8.51 13.14
C LEU A 58 -13.39 -9.54 12.68
N GLU A 59 -12.49 -9.96 13.55
CA GLU A 59 -11.51 -10.98 13.19
C GLU A 59 -12.16 -12.29 12.81
N MET A 60 -13.19 -12.71 13.53
CA MET A 60 -13.89 -13.95 13.20
C MET A 60 -14.58 -13.84 11.84
N THR A 61 -15.16 -12.70 11.55
CA THR A 61 -15.80 -12.46 10.25
C THR A 61 -14.76 -12.55 9.13
N LEU A 62 -13.60 -11.95 9.32
CA LEU A 62 -12.54 -11.96 8.33
C LEU A 62 -11.94 -13.36 8.15
N LEU A 63 -11.79 -14.10 9.23
CA LEU A 63 -11.32 -15.47 9.15
C LEU A 63 -12.29 -16.34 8.36
N GLN A 64 -13.58 -16.17 8.56
CA GLN A 64 -14.58 -16.89 7.80
C GLN A 64 -14.52 -16.56 6.32
N ALA A 65 -14.16 -15.33 5.99
CA ALA A 65 -13.98 -14.91 4.61
C ALA A 65 -12.64 -15.39 4.03
N GLY A 66 -11.77 -15.93 4.86
CA GLY A 66 -10.48 -16.43 4.41
C GLY A 66 -9.40 -15.36 4.26
N VAL A 67 -9.56 -14.22 4.93
CA VAL A 67 -8.63 -13.12 4.85
C VAL A 67 -7.84 -13.01 6.15
N PRO A 68 -6.51 -13.17 6.09
CA PRO A 68 -5.69 -13.17 7.30
C PRO A 68 -5.31 -11.73 7.70
N VAL A 69 -6.20 -11.07 8.42
CA VAL A 69 -5.96 -9.71 8.89
C VAL A 69 -6.61 -9.55 10.27
N THR A 70 -5.97 -8.79 11.15
CA THR A 70 -6.54 -8.50 12.46
C THR A 70 -7.64 -7.45 12.30
N GLY A 71 -8.56 -7.42 13.27
CA GLY A 71 -9.63 -6.44 13.25
C GLY A 71 -9.10 -5.02 13.28
N GLU A 72 -8.09 -4.78 14.11
CA GLU A 72 -7.46 -3.47 14.19
C GLU A 72 -6.85 -3.03 12.86
N ASN A 73 -6.11 -3.92 12.22
CA ASN A 73 -5.50 -3.60 10.93
C ASN A 73 -6.55 -3.39 9.86
N PHE A 74 -7.61 -4.17 9.88
CA PHE A 74 -8.69 -4.01 8.91
C PHE A 74 -9.35 -2.63 9.02
N LEU A 75 -9.61 -2.19 10.24
CA LEU A 75 -10.20 -0.86 10.46
C LEU A 75 -9.25 0.26 10.02
N THR A 76 -7.97 0.07 10.28
CA THR A 76 -6.96 1.03 9.81
C THR A 76 -6.92 1.08 8.29
N MET A 77 -7.05 -0.07 7.65
CA MET A 77 -7.08 -0.15 6.19
C MET A 77 -8.32 0.53 5.62
N MET A 78 -9.46 0.38 6.28
CA MET A 78 -10.67 1.09 5.87
C MET A 78 -10.46 2.59 5.91
N GLY A 79 -9.82 3.08 6.96
CA GLY A 79 -9.49 4.50 7.08
C GLY A 79 -8.55 4.96 5.98
N ALA A 80 -7.57 4.14 5.64
CA ALA A 80 -6.64 4.45 4.57
C ALA A 80 -7.34 4.49 3.20
N TRP A 81 -8.26 3.59 2.99
CA TRP A 81 -9.05 3.58 1.76
C TRP A 81 -9.88 4.85 1.63
N ASP A 82 -10.56 5.22 2.70
CA ASP A 82 -11.39 6.43 2.69
C ASP A 82 -10.53 7.67 2.45
N ALA A 83 -9.40 7.76 3.12
CA ALA A 83 -8.47 8.87 2.92
C ALA A 83 -7.94 8.90 1.48
N GLY A 84 -7.67 7.74 0.90
CA GLY A 84 -7.22 7.65 -0.48
C GLY A 84 -8.27 8.13 -1.45
N GLU A 85 -9.53 7.80 -1.20
CA GLU A 85 -10.62 8.27 -2.06
C GLU A 85 -10.85 9.77 -1.91
N GLN A 86 -10.63 10.30 -0.73
CA GLN A 86 -10.71 11.76 -0.53
C GLN A 86 -9.61 12.49 -1.30
N GLU A 87 -8.44 11.88 -1.38
CA GLU A 87 -7.29 12.46 -2.06
C GLU A 87 -7.36 12.29 -3.58
N CYS A 88 -7.75 11.10 -4.04
CA CYS A 88 -7.68 10.72 -5.45
C CYS A 88 -9.03 10.74 -6.15
N GLY A 89 -10.12 10.87 -5.41
CA GLY A 89 -11.47 10.72 -5.94
C GLY A 89 -11.94 9.29 -5.78
N GLU A 90 -13.17 9.05 -6.21
CA GLU A 90 -13.79 7.73 -6.09
C GLU A 90 -13.01 6.68 -6.88
N PHE A 91 -12.85 5.51 -6.30
CA PHE A 91 -12.15 4.42 -6.94
C PHE A 91 -12.90 3.92 -8.17
N VAL A 92 -12.19 3.79 -9.29
CA VAL A 92 -12.76 3.32 -10.55
C VAL A 92 -12.36 1.88 -10.82
N GLY A 93 -11.11 1.55 -10.66
CA GLY A 93 -10.64 0.19 -10.93
C GLY A 93 -9.13 0.09 -10.83
N LEU A 94 -8.63 -1.14 -10.86
CA LEU A 94 -7.20 -1.38 -10.90
C LEU A 94 -6.72 -1.30 -12.34
N LYS A 95 -5.51 -0.79 -12.52
CA LYS A 95 -4.96 -0.59 -13.88
C LYS A 95 -4.15 -1.78 -14.36
N ASP A 96 -3.02 -2.01 -13.75
CA ASP A 96 -2.11 -3.07 -14.19
C ASP A 96 -2.07 -4.20 -13.19
N GLY A 97 -1.21 -5.16 -13.42
CA GLY A 97 -1.01 -6.24 -12.49
C GLY A 97 -0.23 -5.80 -11.27
N TYR A 98 -0.17 -6.69 -10.29
CA TYR A 98 0.55 -6.44 -9.06
C TYR A 98 2.04 -6.66 -9.24
N THR A 99 2.83 -5.90 -8.48
CA THR A 99 4.25 -6.18 -8.31
C THR A 99 4.50 -6.48 -6.85
N MET A 100 5.39 -7.43 -6.58
CA MET A 100 5.70 -7.85 -5.23
C MET A 100 7.17 -7.63 -4.94
N GLU A 101 7.44 -7.05 -3.79
CA GLU A 101 8.78 -6.91 -3.25
C GLU A 101 8.82 -7.63 -1.91
N THR A 102 9.87 -8.41 -1.70
CA THR A 102 10.01 -9.12 -0.43
C THR A 102 11.18 -8.55 0.36
N THR A 103 11.01 -8.54 1.66
CA THR A 103 12.06 -8.11 2.59
C THR A 103 12.19 -9.15 3.68
N ASN A 104 13.15 -8.97 4.57
CA ASN A 104 13.29 -9.86 5.72
C ASN A 104 12.13 -9.76 6.69
N GLU A 105 11.36 -8.71 6.60
CA GLU A 105 10.25 -8.46 7.51
C GLU A 105 8.89 -8.80 6.95
N GLY A 106 8.78 -8.96 5.65
CA GLY A 106 7.51 -9.27 5.02
C GLY A 106 7.55 -9.04 3.52
N ALA A 107 6.39 -8.78 2.96
CA ALA A 107 6.23 -8.53 1.54
C ALA A 107 5.41 -7.27 1.31
N LEU A 108 5.71 -6.57 0.22
CA LEU A 108 4.94 -5.43 -0.24
C LEU A 108 4.35 -5.76 -1.60
N LEU A 109 3.06 -5.61 -1.71
CA LEU A 109 2.34 -5.85 -2.96
C LEU A 109 1.77 -4.51 -3.43
N THR A 110 2.14 -4.09 -4.63
CA THR A 110 1.75 -2.78 -5.14
C THR A 110 0.98 -2.92 -6.44
N VAL A 111 -0.06 -2.13 -6.59
CA VAL A 111 -0.84 -2.07 -7.83
C VAL A 111 -1.31 -0.64 -8.05
N GLU A 112 -1.37 -0.25 -9.33
CA GLU A 112 -1.89 1.07 -9.67
C GLU A 112 -3.40 1.04 -9.74
N GLY A 113 -4.02 2.06 -9.18
CA GLY A 113 -5.45 2.21 -9.20
C GLY A 113 -5.87 3.46 -9.96
N ASP A 114 -6.99 3.34 -10.65
CA ASP A 114 -7.61 4.46 -11.33
C ASP A 114 -8.69 5.02 -10.41
N PHE A 115 -8.59 6.30 -10.11
CA PHE A 115 -9.56 7.02 -9.28
C PHE A 115 -10.11 8.17 -10.09
N ALA A 116 -11.22 8.71 -9.66
CA ALA A 116 -11.95 9.71 -10.45
C ALA A 116 -11.15 10.97 -10.75
N GLU A 117 -10.31 11.41 -9.83
CA GLU A 117 -9.55 12.65 -10.01
C GLU A 117 -8.11 12.43 -10.43
N ARG A 118 -7.49 11.37 -9.97
CA ARG A 118 -6.11 11.03 -10.31
C ARG A 118 -5.83 9.58 -10.01
N ASP A 119 -4.71 9.07 -10.51
CA ASP A 119 -4.29 7.70 -10.19
C ASP A 119 -3.65 7.66 -8.81
N GLY A 120 -3.66 6.49 -8.23
CA GLY A 120 -2.99 6.26 -6.96
C GLY A 120 -2.40 4.87 -6.92
N ALA A 121 -1.31 4.72 -6.18
CA ALA A 121 -0.70 3.41 -5.97
C ALA A 121 -1.24 2.81 -4.69
N LEU A 122 -1.79 1.60 -4.79
CA LEU A 122 -2.25 0.86 -3.62
C LEU A 122 -1.12 -0.08 -3.21
N GLU A 123 -0.70 0.04 -1.97
CA GLU A 123 0.39 -0.75 -1.43
C GLU A 123 -0.10 -1.54 -0.24
N PHE A 124 0.00 -2.86 -0.35
CA PHE A 124 -0.39 -3.77 0.71
C PHE A 124 0.85 -4.33 1.37
N ALA A 125 0.95 -4.21 2.68
CA ALA A 125 2.06 -4.78 3.44
C ALA A 125 1.61 -6.08 4.08
N PHE A 126 2.46 -7.09 3.99
CA PHE A 126 2.21 -8.41 4.58
C PHE A 126 3.36 -8.74 5.52
N ASP A 127 3.04 -9.43 6.61
CA ASP A 127 4.07 -9.87 7.54
C ASP A 127 4.73 -11.17 7.05
N LYS A 128 5.64 -11.72 7.84
CA LYS A 128 6.36 -12.93 7.47
C LYS A 128 5.47 -14.14 7.29
N LYS A 129 4.30 -14.12 7.89
CA LYS A 129 3.35 -15.23 7.82
C LYS A 129 2.33 -15.05 6.68
N GLY A 130 2.42 -13.93 5.96
CA GLY A 130 1.48 -13.64 4.90
C GLY A 130 0.19 -12.99 5.38
N ASN A 131 0.17 -12.52 6.63
CA ASN A 131 -0.98 -11.78 7.13
C ASN A 131 -0.93 -10.34 6.64
N ILE A 132 -2.09 -9.78 6.35
CA ILE A 132 -2.15 -8.40 5.88
C ILE A 132 -1.92 -7.45 7.05
N GLU A 133 -0.95 -6.58 6.93
CA GLU A 133 -0.64 -5.61 7.97
C GLU A 133 -1.24 -4.25 7.71
N SER A 134 -1.17 -3.78 6.48
CA SER A 134 -1.64 -2.44 6.17
C SER A 134 -1.92 -2.24 4.68
N LEU A 135 -2.67 -1.19 4.40
CA LEU A 135 -2.91 -0.71 3.05
C LEU A 135 -2.62 0.79 3.05
N THR A 136 -1.87 1.22 2.04
CA THR A 136 -1.57 2.63 1.84
C THR A 136 -1.95 3.00 0.42
N ILE A 137 -2.55 4.16 0.25
CA ILE A 137 -2.87 4.67 -1.08
C ILE A 137 -2.07 5.95 -1.28
N GLY A 138 -1.12 5.90 -2.21
CA GLY A 138 -0.28 7.05 -2.52
C GLY A 138 -0.75 7.72 -3.80
N ALA A 139 -1.22 8.95 -3.68
CA ALA A 139 -1.74 9.68 -4.81
C ALA A 139 -0.62 10.08 -5.77
N HIS A 140 -0.89 9.96 -7.07
CA HIS A 140 0.01 10.45 -8.10
C HIS A 140 -0.48 11.82 -8.58
N TYR A 141 0.37 12.80 -8.44
CA TYR A 141 0.05 14.16 -8.85
C TYR A 141 0.73 14.48 -10.17
N SER A 142 0.05 15.21 -11.03
CA SER A 142 0.68 15.72 -12.23
C SER A 142 1.70 16.78 -11.83
N THR A 143 2.63 17.08 -12.74
CA THR A 143 3.62 18.13 -12.49
C THR A 143 2.97 19.45 -12.11
N ALA A 144 1.89 19.79 -12.80
CA ALA A 144 1.16 21.02 -12.50
C ALA A 144 0.56 21.02 -11.09
N GLU A 145 -0.01 19.87 -10.68
CA GLU A 145 -0.57 19.73 -9.33
C GLU A 145 0.49 19.82 -8.26
N ILE A 146 1.64 19.20 -8.50
CA ILE A 146 2.75 19.24 -7.56
C ILE A 146 3.25 20.68 -7.40
N LEU A 147 3.39 21.40 -8.49
CA LEU A 147 3.81 22.78 -8.45
C LEU A 147 2.79 23.66 -7.73
N LYS A 148 1.53 23.39 -7.93
CA LYS A 148 0.49 24.18 -7.28
C LYS A 148 0.46 23.93 -5.77
N LYS A 149 0.50 22.67 -5.34
CA LYS A 149 0.50 22.33 -3.92
C LYS A 149 1.81 22.70 -3.25
N ALA A 150 2.92 22.28 -3.83
CA ALA A 150 4.24 22.55 -3.28
C ALA A 150 4.59 24.03 -3.38
N GLY A 151 4.10 24.69 -4.41
CA GLY A 151 4.34 26.12 -4.62
C GLY A 151 3.83 26.97 -3.48
N LEU A 152 2.62 26.67 -3.01
CA LEU A 152 2.03 27.43 -1.91
C LEU A 152 2.82 27.27 -0.63
N ASN A 153 3.26 26.06 -0.34
CA ASN A 153 4.03 25.80 0.88
C ASN A 153 5.50 26.13 0.71
N THR A 154 6.06 25.81 -0.44
CA THR A 154 7.50 25.98 -0.69
C THR A 154 7.87 27.45 -0.87
N ILE A 155 7.04 28.20 -1.57
CA ILE A 155 7.32 29.63 -1.77
C ILE A 155 7.29 30.37 -0.44
N LEU A 156 6.36 30.03 0.42
CA LEU A 156 6.27 30.65 1.73
C LEU A 156 7.38 30.22 2.67
N GLY A 157 7.82 28.95 2.56
CA GLY A 157 8.85 28.40 3.44
C GLY A 157 10.24 28.51 2.88
N MET A 158 10.45 28.04 1.66
CA MET A 158 11.77 27.94 1.07
C MET A 158 12.14 29.08 0.13
N GLY A 159 11.14 29.78 -0.39
CA GLY A 159 11.39 30.91 -1.25
C GLY A 159 12.24 31.97 -0.57
N THR A 160 11.97 32.23 0.70
CA THR A 160 12.75 33.17 1.50
C THR A 160 14.20 32.73 1.62
N VAL A 161 14.41 31.42 1.81
CA VAL A 161 15.77 30.87 1.93
C VAL A 161 16.53 31.05 0.63
N PHE A 162 15.91 30.81 -0.50
CA PHE A 162 16.55 30.99 -1.80
C PHE A 162 16.91 32.43 -2.07
N VAL A 163 16.01 33.35 -1.72
CA VAL A 163 16.30 34.77 -1.89
C VAL A 163 17.50 35.19 -1.07
N VAL A 164 17.55 34.73 0.17
CA VAL A 164 18.70 35.02 1.05
C VAL A 164 19.99 34.46 0.48
N LEU A 165 19.95 33.23 -0.03
CA LEU A 165 21.14 32.62 -0.63
C LEU A 165 21.62 33.39 -1.86
N ILE A 166 20.72 33.86 -2.67
CA ILE A 166 21.07 34.65 -3.84
C ILE A 166 21.72 35.94 -3.43
N PHE A 167 21.23 36.60 -2.41
CA PHE A 167 21.81 37.82 -1.93
C PHE A 167 23.21 37.65 -1.34
N ILE A 168 23.39 36.53 -0.63
CA ILE A 168 24.68 36.22 -0.02
C ILE A 168 25.71 35.83 -1.07
N SER A 169 25.25 35.18 -2.13
CA SER A 169 26.15 34.81 -3.23
C SER A 169 26.49 36.04 -4.06
#